data_bc9a5732528505c620804df9d12b8599
#
_entry.id   bc9a5732528505c620804df9d12b8599
#
_cell.length_a   1.000
_cell.length_b   1.000
_cell.length_c   1.000
_cell.angle_alpha   90.00
_cell.angle_beta   90.00
_cell.angle_gamma   90.00
#
_symmetry.space_group_name_H-M   'P 1'
#
loop_
_entity.id
_entity.type
_entity.pdbx_description
1 polymer ?
#
loop_
_entity_poly.entity_id
_entity_poly.type
_entity_poly.pdbx_seq_one_letter_code
_entity_poly.pdbx_strand_id
1 'polypeptide(L)'
;MTLLGQDRFEDAARIALGDGVDAALVLAFHSAGGLTRFASSQIHQNTWRETVAISVMAVVDGNRVGVAAGSSLEPDAVRSTLQAAKAIAAVTPANPDFPGLAGPASYPAANLWDDATAETTPAERADGVARALEEFPSNIDAAGYIETTANEVFIAGSTGLRAYATSTQAGCSVMAIAQNSSGFAESVERKLGALDVPVLAERAVKKAELGRDPADVEPGAYTVILEPAATSTLLQFLAFLGFGGKAFLEGRSFMTGKIGEKIMEQKITIVDDPIASDALGLPFDFEGTPSSRVVLIDKGVAKDVVWDRTTAKKAGRESTGHGLPPPNTMGPLPLNLRMEPGDQSLEQLVASTDRGLLVTRFHYSNVVSEKETVLTGMTRDGTFAIEDGKLARGVKNLRFTQNAVEALSNVEGVGDTTETSTELFFGGSRAPAIKVRDFKFSSATTH
;
A
#
# COMPACT_ATOMS: atom_id res chain seq x y z
N MET A 1 5.42 9.65 -22.04
CA MET A 1 4.37 8.61 -22.22
C MET A 1 3.12 9.24 -22.80
N THR A 2 2.43 8.56 -23.71
CA THR A 2 1.19 9.08 -24.30
C THR A 2 0.01 8.48 -23.56
N LEU A 3 -0.84 9.31 -22.97
CA LEU A 3 -2.13 8.88 -22.40
C LEU A 3 -3.06 8.44 -23.55
N LEU A 4 -3.90 7.46 -23.30
CA LEU A 4 -4.98 7.09 -24.23
C LEU A 4 -6.03 8.21 -24.31
N GLY A 5 -6.24 8.90 -23.21
CA GLY A 5 -7.19 9.99 -23.07
C GLY A 5 -8.61 9.52 -22.78
N GLN A 6 -9.37 10.38 -22.09
CA GLN A 6 -10.74 10.07 -21.65
C GLN A 6 -11.66 9.63 -22.80
N ASP A 7 -11.55 10.24 -23.98
CA ASP A 7 -12.41 9.94 -25.13
C ASP A 7 -12.31 8.47 -25.58
N ARG A 8 -11.11 7.88 -25.52
CA ARG A 8 -10.90 6.47 -25.88
C ARG A 8 -11.64 5.53 -24.93
N PHE A 9 -11.67 5.86 -23.65
CA PHE A 9 -12.43 5.10 -22.64
C PHE A 9 -13.94 5.33 -22.78
N GLU A 10 -14.37 6.54 -23.10
CA GLU A 10 -15.80 6.85 -23.35
C GLU A 10 -16.34 6.08 -24.55
N ASP A 11 -15.56 5.92 -25.62
CA ASP A 11 -15.95 5.11 -26.78
C ASP A 11 -16.15 3.63 -26.41
N ALA A 12 -15.23 3.06 -25.62
CA ALA A 12 -15.37 1.70 -25.11
C ALA A 12 -16.57 1.56 -24.18
N ALA A 13 -16.76 2.51 -23.28
CA ALA A 13 -17.90 2.53 -22.35
C ALA A 13 -19.25 2.63 -23.09
N ARG A 14 -19.35 3.44 -24.13
CA ARG A 14 -20.58 3.57 -24.93
C ARG A 14 -21.01 2.22 -25.53
N ILE A 15 -20.05 1.38 -25.93
CA ILE A 15 -20.32 0.02 -26.41
C ILE A 15 -20.81 -0.88 -25.28
N ALA A 16 -20.11 -0.86 -24.14
CA ALA A 16 -20.42 -1.73 -23.02
C ALA A 16 -21.70 -1.35 -22.26
N LEU A 17 -22.11 -0.07 -22.28
CA LEU A 17 -23.31 0.42 -21.60
C LEU A 17 -24.57 0.39 -22.49
N GLY A 18 -24.44 0.01 -23.76
CA GLY A 18 -25.46 0.26 -24.77
C GLY A 18 -26.62 -0.73 -24.84
N ASP A 19 -26.46 -2.05 -24.53
CA ASP A 19 -27.50 -3.02 -24.90
C ASP A 19 -27.71 -4.20 -23.94
N GLY A 20 -28.99 -4.40 -23.61
CA GLY A 20 -29.53 -5.68 -23.16
C GLY A 20 -29.16 -6.12 -21.74
N VAL A 21 -28.95 -5.17 -20.83
CA VAL A 21 -28.81 -5.34 -19.39
C VAL A 21 -29.62 -4.29 -18.66
N ASP A 22 -30.05 -4.57 -17.43
CA ASP A 22 -30.78 -3.58 -16.62
C ASP A 22 -29.85 -2.44 -16.19
N ALA A 23 -28.61 -2.78 -15.88
CA ALA A 23 -27.55 -1.82 -15.58
C ALA A 23 -26.16 -2.41 -15.88
N ALA A 24 -25.19 -1.54 -16.18
CA ALA A 24 -23.79 -1.93 -16.39
C ALA A 24 -22.84 -0.88 -15.79
N LEU A 25 -21.68 -1.37 -15.34
CA LEU A 25 -20.53 -0.56 -14.93
C LEU A 25 -19.33 -0.99 -15.74
N VAL A 26 -18.57 -0.03 -16.24
CA VAL A 26 -17.29 -0.23 -16.91
C VAL A 26 -16.21 0.36 -16.01
N LEU A 27 -15.19 -0.42 -15.72
CA LEU A 27 -13.95 0.00 -15.08
C LEU A 27 -12.81 -0.28 -16.05
N ALA A 28 -12.06 0.74 -16.42
CA ALA A 28 -10.94 0.58 -17.34
C ALA A 28 -9.67 1.23 -16.78
N PHE A 29 -8.55 0.60 -17.08
CA PHE A 29 -7.22 1.02 -16.66
C PHE A 29 -6.30 1.08 -17.87
N HIS A 30 -5.47 2.09 -17.89
CA HIS A 30 -4.26 2.12 -18.69
C HIS A 30 -3.10 2.40 -17.76
N SER A 31 -2.04 1.63 -17.90
CA SER A 31 -0.80 1.85 -17.16
C SER A 31 0.37 1.68 -18.10
N ALA A 32 1.25 2.65 -18.10
CA ALA A 32 2.50 2.54 -18.82
C ALA A 32 3.65 3.02 -17.93
N GLY A 33 4.78 2.32 -17.98
CA GLY A 33 5.89 2.63 -17.11
C GLY A 33 7.17 1.92 -17.47
N GLY A 34 8.24 2.42 -16.90
CA GLY A 34 9.59 1.88 -17.07
C GLY A 34 10.17 1.42 -15.75
N LEU A 35 10.88 0.33 -15.80
CA LEU A 35 11.60 -0.26 -14.68
C LEU A 35 13.06 -0.47 -15.07
N THR A 36 13.97 0.14 -14.33
CA THR A 36 15.42 -0.11 -14.43
C THR A 36 15.87 -0.83 -13.16
N ARG A 37 16.30 -2.09 -13.31
CA ARG A 37 16.81 -2.92 -12.20
C ARG A 37 18.32 -3.05 -12.28
N PHE A 38 18.93 -3.07 -11.10
CA PHE A 38 20.36 -3.32 -10.96
C PHE A 38 20.62 -4.39 -9.89
N ALA A 39 21.69 -5.15 -10.09
CA ALA A 39 22.22 -6.12 -9.15
C ALA A 39 23.71 -6.30 -9.41
N SER A 40 24.48 -6.71 -8.39
CA SER A 40 25.94 -6.80 -8.46
C SER A 40 26.55 -5.50 -9.00
N SER A 41 26.02 -4.36 -8.54
CA SER A 41 26.44 -3.01 -8.92
C SER A 41 26.37 -2.71 -10.44
N GLN A 42 25.49 -3.39 -11.16
CA GLN A 42 25.29 -3.19 -12.61
C GLN A 42 23.83 -3.22 -12.99
N ILE A 43 23.44 -2.39 -13.96
CA ILE A 43 22.12 -2.48 -14.57
C ILE A 43 22.04 -3.77 -15.38
N HIS A 44 21.08 -4.63 -15.06
CA HIS A 44 20.85 -5.88 -15.79
C HIS A 44 19.50 -5.92 -16.49
N GLN A 45 18.60 -5.00 -16.20
CA GLN A 45 17.28 -4.95 -16.83
C GLN A 45 16.81 -3.49 -16.94
N ASN A 46 16.36 -3.10 -18.14
CA ASN A 46 15.69 -1.84 -18.38
C ASN A 46 14.50 -2.12 -19.30
N THR A 47 13.30 -2.13 -18.74
CA THR A 47 12.07 -2.53 -19.44
C THR A 47 11.07 -1.40 -19.47
N TRP A 48 10.25 -1.42 -20.51
CA TRP A 48 9.04 -0.64 -20.63
C TRP A 48 7.85 -1.58 -20.73
N ARG A 49 6.78 -1.27 -20.04
CA ARG A 49 5.53 -2.01 -20.08
C ARG A 49 4.36 -1.05 -20.24
N GLU A 50 3.46 -1.40 -21.14
CA GLU A 50 2.18 -0.73 -21.32
C GLU A 50 1.08 -1.77 -21.24
N THR A 51 0.03 -1.49 -20.48
CA THR A 51 -1.09 -2.41 -20.26
C THR A 51 -2.40 -1.67 -20.26
N VAL A 52 -3.39 -2.28 -20.91
CA VAL A 52 -4.79 -1.88 -20.87
C VAL A 52 -5.59 -3.00 -20.24
N ALA A 53 -6.50 -2.65 -19.35
CA ALA A 53 -7.47 -3.59 -18.79
C ALA A 53 -8.85 -2.95 -18.78
N ILE A 54 -9.86 -3.74 -19.09
CA ILE A 54 -11.27 -3.35 -18.97
C ILE A 54 -12.00 -4.42 -18.17
N SER A 55 -12.86 -4.00 -17.26
CA SER A 55 -13.82 -4.87 -16.55
C SER A 55 -15.21 -4.34 -16.80
N VAL A 56 -16.13 -5.23 -17.15
CA VAL A 56 -17.54 -4.91 -17.35
C VAL A 56 -18.35 -5.69 -16.31
N MET A 57 -19.08 -4.96 -15.50
CA MET A 57 -20.12 -5.52 -14.63
C MET A 57 -21.46 -5.39 -15.32
N ALA A 58 -22.17 -6.48 -15.51
CA ALA A 58 -23.53 -6.52 -16.01
C ALA A 58 -24.52 -6.89 -14.89
N VAL A 59 -25.63 -6.19 -14.81
CA VAL A 59 -26.73 -6.47 -13.87
C VAL A 59 -27.95 -6.91 -14.66
N VAL A 60 -28.52 -8.06 -14.27
CA VAL A 60 -29.72 -8.66 -14.87
C VAL A 60 -30.73 -8.98 -13.76
N ASP A 61 -32.03 -8.87 -14.07
CA ASP A 61 -33.11 -9.05 -13.10
C ASP A 61 -32.92 -8.16 -11.83
N GLY A 62 -32.33 -6.99 -12.00
CA GLY A 62 -32.12 -5.97 -10.97
C GLY A 62 -31.02 -6.27 -9.92
N ASN A 63 -30.60 -7.51 -9.72
CA ASN A 63 -29.64 -7.87 -8.69
C ASN A 63 -28.78 -9.12 -8.96
N ARG A 64 -28.82 -9.67 -10.15
CA ARG A 64 -27.90 -10.72 -10.59
C ARG A 64 -26.72 -10.03 -11.24
N VAL A 65 -25.55 -10.20 -10.67
CA VAL A 65 -24.35 -9.49 -11.07
C VAL A 65 -23.36 -10.45 -11.69
N GLY A 66 -22.91 -10.15 -12.90
CA GLY A 66 -21.81 -10.84 -13.56
C GLY A 66 -20.70 -9.87 -13.92
N VAL A 67 -19.47 -10.29 -13.76
CA VAL A 67 -18.28 -9.49 -14.07
C VAL A 67 -17.38 -10.26 -15.02
N ALA A 68 -16.94 -9.62 -16.08
CA ALA A 68 -15.93 -10.14 -16.99
C ALA A 68 -14.87 -9.09 -17.26
N ALA A 69 -13.64 -9.53 -17.52
CA ALA A 69 -12.50 -8.68 -17.81
C ALA A 69 -11.88 -8.98 -19.18
N GLY A 70 -11.25 -7.98 -19.76
CA GLY A 70 -10.51 -8.02 -21.01
C GLY A 70 -9.27 -7.13 -20.96
N SER A 71 -8.44 -7.24 -21.99
CA SER A 71 -7.17 -6.50 -22.10
C SER A 71 -7.13 -5.57 -23.33
N SER A 72 -8.29 -5.19 -23.86
CA SER A 72 -8.40 -4.34 -25.03
C SER A 72 -9.65 -3.47 -24.99
N LEU A 73 -9.53 -2.25 -25.50
CA LEU A 73 -10.64 -1.30 -25.69
C LEU A 73 -11.20 -1.34 -27.12
N GLU A 74 -10.75 -2.28 -27.97
CA GLU A 74 -11.29 -2.41 -29.31
C GLU A 74 -12.78 -2.85 -29.27
N PRO A 75 -13.62 -2.35 -30.20
CA PRO A 75 -15.07 -2.54 -30.14
C PRO A 75 -15.53 -4.00 -30.01
N ASP A 76 -14.90 -4.92 -30.73
CA ASP A 76 -15.28 -6.34 -30.69
C ASP A 76 -14.86 -7.03 -29.38
N ALA A 77 -13.69 -6.64 -28.83
CA ALA A 77 -13.23 -7.12 -27.52
C ALA A 77 -14.16 -6.63 -26.40
N VAL A 78 -14.56 -5.37 -26.44
CA VAL A 78 -15.50 -4.80 -25.46
C VAL A 78 -16.87 -5.48 -25.53
N ARG A 79 -17.41 -5.71 -26.74
CA ARG A 79 -18.66 -6.48 -26.93
C ARG A 79 -18.54 -7.90 -26.36
N SER A 80 -17.45 -8.57 -26.65
CA SER A 80 -17.18 -9.93 -26.11
C SER A 80 -17.13 -9.93 -24.60
N THR A 81 -16.46 -8.95 -23.99
CA THR A 81 -16.40 -8.82 -22.52
C THR A 81 -17.79 -8.56 -21.93
N LEU A 82 -18.61 -7.69 -22.53
CA LEU A 82 -19.99 -7.49 -22.09
C LEU A 82 -20.83 -8.77 -22.20
N GLN A 83 -20.74 -9.51 -23.30
CA GLN A 83 -21.48 -10.78 -23.48
C GLN A 83 -21.08 -11.82 -22.44
N ALA A 84 -19.78 -11.91 -22.11
CA ALA A 84 -19.29 -12.78 -21.05
C ALA A 84 -19.85 -12.36 -19.67
N ALA A 85 -19.85 -11.04 -19.35
CA ALA A 85 -20.44 -10.53 -18.11
C ALA A 85 -21.92 -10.85 -18.00
N LYS A 86 -22.70 -10.69 -19.11
CA LYS A 86 -24.13 -11.05 -19.17
C LYS A 86 -24.36 -12.56 -18.95
N ALA A 87 -23.56 -13.40 -19.59
CA ALA A 87 -23.67 -14.86 -19.42
C ALA A 87 -23.40 -15.27 -17.96
N ILE A 88 -22.43 -14.65 -17.29
CA ILE A 88 -22.15 -14.85 -15.87
C ILE A 88 -23.34 -14.38 -15.03
N ALA A 89 -23.87 -13.18 -15.27
CA ALA A 89 -25.01 -12.63 -14.53
C ALA A 89 -26.25 -13.54 -14.63
N ALA A 90 -26.51 -14.10 -15.81
CA ALA A 90 -27.67 -14.97 -16.05
C ALA A 90 -27.69 -16.24 -15.18
N VAL A 91 -26.51 -16.76 -14.80
CA VAL A 91 -26.38 -17.97 -13.97
C VAL A 91 -26.02 -17.68 -12.51
N THR A 92 -25.67 -16.42 -12.19
CA THR A 92 -25.34 -16.00 -10.82
C THR A 92 -26.61 -15.90 -9.98
N PRO A 93 -26.64 -16.41 -8.74
CA PRO A 93 -27.77 -16.20 -7.84
C PRO A 93 -28.04 -14.71 -7.60
N ALA A 94 -29.32 -14.37 -7.40
CA ALA A 94 -29.70 -13.01 -7.03
C ALA A 94 -29.02 -12.57 -5.73
N ASN A 95 -28.43 -11.37 -5.72
CA ASN A 95 -27.79 -10.79 -4.54
C ASN A 95 -28.72 -9.74 -3.89
N PRO A 96 -29.41 -10.07 -2.79
CA PRO A 96 -30.32 -9.12 -2.13
C PRO A 96 -29.59 -7.92 -1.52
N ASP A 97 -28.28 -8.04 -1.29
CA ASP A 97 -27.46 -7.00 -0.71
C ASP A 97 -26.88 -6.05 -1.76
N PHE A 98 -27.09 -6.33 -3.05
CA PHE A 98 -26.60 -5.45 -4.12
C PHE A 98 -27.17 -4.04 -3.96
N PRO A 99 -26.35 -3.00 -3.83
CA PRO A 99 -26.82 -1.65 -3.54
C PRO A 99 -27.28 -0.89 -4.80
N GLY A 100 -27.22 -1.52 -5.97
CA GLY A 100 -27.29 -0.83 -7.25
C GLY A 100 -25.96 -0.17 -7.63
N LEU A 101 -25.88 0.41 -8.81
CA LEU A 101 -24.71 1.18 -9.26
C LEU A 101 -24.70 2.59 -8.67
N ALA A 102 -23.53 3.19 -8.53
CA ALA A 102 -23.41 4.59 -8.18
C ALA A 102 -23.98 5.49 -9.28
N GLY A 103 -24.54 6.62 -8.89
CA GLY A 103 -24.97 7.69 -9.79
C GLY A 103 -23.85 8.70 -10.09
N PRO A 104 -24.15 9.76 -10.86
CA PRO A 104 -23.23 10.86 -11.06
C PRO A 104 -22.79 11.48 -9.73
N ALA A 105 -21.50 11.80 -9.62
CA ALA A 105 -20.94 12.43 -8.43
C ALA A 105 -19.92 13.51 -8.81
N SER A 106 -19.66 14.41 -7.86
CA SER A 106 -18.51 15.34 -7.94
C SER A 106 -17.36 14.78 -7.14
N TYR A 107 -16.16 14.83 -7.70
CA TYR A 107 -14.98 14.30 -7.08
C TYR A 107 -14.09 15.40 -6.51
N PRO A 108 -13.40 15.15 -5.39
CA PRO A 108 -12.44 16.10 -4.85
C PRO A 108 -11.31 16.37 -5.85
N ALA A 109 -10.87 17.61 -5.93
CA ALA A 109 -9.72 17.96 -6.74
C ALA A 109 -8.46 17.36 -6.10
N ALA A 110 -7.65 16.68 -6.90
CA ALA A 110 -6.37 16.10 -6.47
C ALA A 110 -5.30 16.32 -7.55
N ASN A 111 -4.12 16.74 -7.13
CA ASN A 111 -2.98 16.90 -8.04
C ASN A 111 -2.18 15.59 -8.07
N LEU A 112 -2.57 14.69 -8.95
CA LEU A 112 -2.02 13.34 -9.03
C LEU A 112 -1.01 13.14 -10.15
N TRP A 113 -0.76 14.16 -10.97
CA TRP A 113 0.04 14.05 -12.18
C TRP A 113 1.28 14.91 -12.12
N ASP A 114 2.38 14.39 -12.68
CA ASP A 114 3.64 15.08 -12.88
C ASP A 114 4.21 14.73 -14.27
N ASP A 115 4.28 15.74 -15.14
CA ASP A 115 4.71 15.54 -16.53
C ASP A 115 6.13 14.95 -16.60
N ALA A 116 7.06 15.46 -15.79
CA ALA A 116 8.44 14.98 -15.78
C ALA A 116 8.54 13.48 -15.42
N THR A 117 7.72 13.02 -14.48
CA THR A 117 7.65 11.60 -14.10
C THR A 117 7.04 10.76 -15.22
N ALA A 118 5.97 11.25 -15.85
CA ALA A 118 5.32 10.55 -16.97
C ALA A 118 6.23 10.42 -18.20
N GLU A 119 7.07 11.40 -18.45
CA GLU A 119 7.97 11.47 -19.62
C GLU A 119 9.35 10.86 -19.35
N THR A 120 9.60 10.34 -18.13
CA THR A 120 10.91 9.78 -17.76
C THR A 120 11.36 8.71 -18.74
N THR A 121 12.55 8.91 -19.29
CA THR A 121 13.19 8.02 -20.26
C THR A 121 13.95 6.87 -19.58
N PRO A 122 14.27 5.79 -20.31
CA PRO A 122 15.17 4.75 -19.80
C PRO A 122 16.55 5.28 -19.42
N ALA A 123 17.06 6.30 -20.11
CA ALA A 123 18.36 6.92 -19.82
C ALA A 123 18.33 7.66 -18.47
N GLU A 124 17.31 8.45 -18.21
CA GLU A 124 17.17 9.18 -16.93
C GLU A 124 17.04 8.24 -15.72
N ARG A 125 16.34 7.08 -15.87
CA ARG A 125 16.35 6.07 -14.81
C ARG A 125 17.71 5.41 -14.63
N ALA A 126 18.43 5.17 -15.73
CA ALA A 126 19.80 4.65 -15.67
C ALA A 126 20.77 5.64 -15.01
N ASP A 127 20.64 6.94 -15.28
CA ASP A 127 21.39 7.99 -14.60
C ASP A 127 21.07 8.06 -13.10
N GLY A 128 19.81 7.82 -12.73
CA GLY A 128 19.42 7.66 -11.33
C GLY A 128 20.13 6.49 -10.64
N VAL A 129 20.22 5.34 -11.32
CA VAL A 129 20.98 4.17 -10.82
C VAL A 129 22.48 4.51 -10.74
N ALA A 130 23.05 5.18 -11.74
CA ALA A 130 24.46 5.58 -11.70
C ALA A 130 24.78 6.43 -10.47
N ARG A 131 23.93 7.42 -10.17
CA ARG A 131 24.08 8.25 -8.95
C ARG A 131 23.94 7.43 -7.65
N ALA A 132 23.07 6.41 -7.63
CA ALA A 132 23.00 5.51 -6.48
C ALA A 132 24.33 4.74 -6.31
N LEU A 133 24.90 4.25 -7.40
CA LEU A 133 26.14 3.46 -7.38
C LEU A 133 27.38 4.27 -6.95
N GLU A 134 27.37 5.59 -7.13
CA GLU A 134 28.45 6.48 -6.63
C GLU A 134 28.62 6.43 -5.11
N GLU A 135 27.55 6.10 -4.38
CA GLU A 135 27.56 6.00 -2.91
C GLU A 135 28.11 4.64 -2.41
N PHE A 136 28.37 3.67 -3.31
CA PHE A 136 28.76 2.34 -2.93
C PHE A 136 30.28 2.16 -2.92
N PRO A 137 30.89 1.77 -1.78
CA PRO A 137 32.27 1.36 -1.76
C PRO A 137 32.46 0.02 -2.49
N SER A 138 33.67 -0.22 -3.03
CA SER A 138 33.96 -1.37 -3.88
C SER A 138 33.75 -2.77 -3.26
N ASN A 139 33.58 -2.85 -1.96
CA ASN A 139 33.37 -4.09 -1.19
C ASN A 139 31.91 -4.29 -0.74
N ILE A 140 30.98 -3.50 -1.25
CA ILE A 140 29.54 -3.63 -1.03
C ILE A 140 28.84 -3.65 -2.39
N ASP A 141 28.11 -4.71 -2.66
CA ASP A 141 27.31 -4.82 -3.88
C ASP A 141 25.99 -4.09 -3.75
N ALA A 142 25.60 -3.43 -4.83
CA ALA A 142 24.31 -2.76 -4.95
C ALA A 142 23.30 -3.63 -5.68
N ALA A 143 22.06 -3.66 -5.18
CA ALA A 143 20.90 -4.19 -5.88
C ALA A 143 19.68 -3.29 -5.65
N GLY A 144 18.72 -3.33 -6.59
CA GLY A 144 17.50 -2.53 -6.45
C GLY A 144 16.85 -2.19 -7.77
N TYR A 145 16.02 -1.16 -7.73
CA TYR A 145 15.36 -0.65 -8.93
C TYR A 145 15.00 0.84 -8.80
N ILE A 146 14.80 1.45 -9.96
CA ILE A 146 14.07 2.72 -10.10
C ILE A 146 12.96 2.45 -11.11
N GLU A 147 11.73 2.82 -10.75
CA GLU A 147 10.56 2.72 -11.62
C GLU A 147 9.82 4.04 -11.71
N THR A 148 9.17 4.24 -12.86
CA THR A 148 8.21 5.33 -13.06
C THR A 148 7.01 4.79 -13.80
N THR A 149 5.81 5.16 -13.35
CA THR A 149 4.55 4.77 -13.97
C THR A 149 3.65 5.98 -14.15
N ALA A 150 2.85 5.93 -15.19
CA ALA A 150 1.74 6.82 -15.40
C ALA A 150 0.49 6.00 -15.68
N ASN A 151 -0.61 6.35 -15.04
CA ASN A 151 -1.82 5.56 -15.00
C ASN A 151 -3.02 6.42 -15.39
N GLU A 152 -3.98 5.79 -16.04
CA GLU A 152 -5.32 6.30 -16.28
C GLU A 152 -6.34 5.32 -15.68
N VAL A 153 -7.30 5.85 -14.96
CA VAL A 153 -8.43 5.08 -14.41
C VAL A 153 -9.70 5.74 -14.86
N PHE A 154 -10.58 4.94 -15.47
CA PHE A 154 -11.87 5.40 -15.96
C PHE A 154 -12.98 4.50 -15.44
N ILE A 155 -14.07 5.12 -14.99
CA ILE A 155 -15.28 4.43 -14.54
C ILE A 155 -16.50 5.08 -15.20
N ALA A 156 -17.36 4.24 -15.79
CA ALA A 156 -18.64 4.69 -16.36
C ALA A 156 -19.76 3.73 -15.99
N GLY A 157 -20.91 4.26 -15.63
CA GLY A 157 -22.11 3.50 -15.31
C GLY A 157 -23.30 3.89 -16.17
N SER A 158 -24.21 2.94 -16.42
CA SER A 158 -25.51 3.19 -17.10
C SER A 158 -26.39 4.18 -16.34
N THR A 159 -26.09 4.43 -15.06
CA THR A 159 -26.73 5.46 -14.21
C THR A 159 -26.32 6.90 -14.55
N GLY A 160 -25.42 7.08 -15.52
CA GLY A 160 -24.80 8.37 -15.83
C GLY A 160 -23.52 8.67 -15.06
N LEU A 161 -23.05 7.74 -14.23
CA LEU A 161 -21.74 7.83 -13.57
C LEU A 161 -20.62 8.01 -14.60
N ARG A 162 -19.71 8.96 -14.35
CA ARG A 162 -18.47 9.18 -15.08
C ARG A 162 -17.40 9.64 -14.11
N ALA A 163 -16.28 8.92 -14.08
CA ALA A 163 -15.09 9.27 -13.32
C ALA A 163 -13.85 8.99 -14.16
N TYR A 164 -12.92 9.91 -14.19
CA TYR A 164 -11.64 9.77 -14.87
C TYR A 164 -10.55 10.44 -14.06
N ALA A 165 -9.44 9.78 -13.91
CA ALA A 165 -8.26 10.32 -13.28
C ALA A 165 -6.98 9.82 -13.96
N THR A 166 -5.99 10.69 -14.03
CA THR A 166 -4.61 10.35 -14.40
C THR A 166 -3.72 10.48 -13.18
N SER A 167 -2.72 9.64 -13.07
CA SER A 167 -1.77 9.72 -11.95
C SER A 167 -0.39 9.23 -12.36
N THR A 168 0.64 9.77 -11.70
CA THR A 168 2.02 9.29 -11.82
C THR A 168 2.52 8.71 -10.52
N GLN A 169 3.52 7.86 -10.60
CA GLN A 169 4.23 7.30 -9.45
C GLN A 169 5.68 7.03 -9.82
N ALA A 170 6.58 7.30 -8.91
CA ALA A 170 7.98 6.90 -8.98
C ALA A 170 8.36 6.12 -7.73
N GLY A 171 9.12 5.06 -7.90
CA GLY A 171 9.63 4.22 -6.82
C GLY A 171 11.12 3.98 -6.94
N CYS A 172 11.81 3.96 -5.83
CA CYS A 172 13.20 3.55 -5.73
C CYS A 172 13.38 2.62 -4.54
N SER A 173 14.03 1.49 -4.77
CA SER A 173 14.48 0.58 -3.72
C SER A 173 15.95 0.32 -3.91
N VAL A 174 16.71 0.44 -2.83
CA VAL A 174 18.16 0.21 -2.80
C VAL A 174 18.49 -0.78 -1.70
N MET A 175 19.24 -1.81 -2.05
CA MET A 175 19.80 -2.78 -1.14
C MET A 175 21.32 -2.76 -1.25
N ALA A 176 21.99 -2.58 -0.15
CA ALA A 176 23.43 -2.73 -0.01
C ALA A 176 23.75 -4.12 0.55
N ILE A 177 24.61 -4.88 -0.13
CA ILE A 177 24.93 -6.27 0.20
C ILE A 177 26.43 -6.36 0.50
N ALA A 178 26.78 -6.56 1.76
CA ALA A 178 28.13 -6.84 2.21
C ALA A 178 28.30 -8.36 2.42
N GLN A 179 29.50 -8.80 2.84
CA GLN A 179 29.83 -10.22 2.96
C GLN A 179 28.85 -11.00 3.85
N ASN A 180 28.40 -10.43 4.97
CA ASN A 180 27.54 -11.08 5.96
C ASN A 180 26.48 -10.14 6.55
N SER A 181 26.20 -9.04 5.86
CA SER A 181 25.20 -8.06 6.25
C SER A 181 24.54 -7.47 5.04
N SER A 182 23.39 -6.85 5.24
CA SER A 182 22.69 -6.06 4.21
C SER A 182 22.05 -4.83 4.83
N GLY A 183 21.81 -3.82 3.98
CA GLY A 183 21.08 -2.63 4.33
C GLY A 183 20.04 -2.32 3.26
N PHE A 184 18.97 -1.64 3.64
CA PHE A 184 17.83 -1.35 2.78
C PHE A 184 17.33 0.05 3.00
N ALA A 185 16.91 0.69 1.90
CA ALA A 185 16.13 1.90 1.89
C ALA A 185 15.19 1.89 0.68
N GLU A 186 14.00 2.46 0.84
CA GLU A 186 13.02 2.65 -0.23
C GLU A 186 12.34 4.00 -0.11
N SER A 187 11.80 4.47 -1.23
CA SER A 187 10.86 5.59 -1.27
C SER A 187 9.92 5.42 -2.44
N VAL A 188 8.64 5.75 -2.23
CA VAL A 188 7.62 5.78 -3.28
C VAL A 188 6.89 7.11 -3.20
N GLU A 189 6.88 7.83 -4.32
CA GLU A 189 6.36 9.19 -4.42
C GLU A 189 5.54 9.37 -5.71
N ARG A 190 4.75 10.44 -5.79
CA ARG A 190 4.07 10.85 -7.02
C ARG A 190 5.03 11.31 -8.10
N LYS A 191 6.17 11.88 -7.69
CA LYS A 191 7.13 12.58 -8.55
C LYS A 191 8.50 11.95 -8.44
N LEU A 192 9.12 11.65 -9.57
CA LEU A 192 10.50 11.18 -9.61
C LEU A 192 11.46 12.16 -8.94
N GLY A 193 11.24 13.46 -9.13
CA GLY A 193 12.07 14.51 -8.53
C GLY A 193 11.97 14.62 -7.00
N ALA A 194 11.02 13.93 -6.37
CA ALA A 194 10.93 13.83 -4.91
C ALA A 194 11.76 12.66 -4.33
N LEU A 195 12.28 11.77 -5.17
CA LEU A 195 13.15 10.67 -4.75
C LEU A 195 14.59 11.16 -4.64
N ASP A 196 15.14 11.18 -3.43
CA ASP A 196 16.56 11.43 -3.21
C ASP A 196 17.33 10.10 -3.25
N VAL A 197 17.62 9.64 -4.47
CA VAL A 197 18.25 8.34 -4.74
C VAL A 197 19.63 8.20 -4.07
N PRO A 198 20.54 9.21 -4.10
CA PRO A 198 21.79 9.17 -3.35
C PRO A 198 21.60 8.97 -1.85
N VAL A 199 20.68 9.70 -1.22
CA VAL A 199 20.38 9.57 0.21
C VAL A 199 19.86 8.16 0.55
N LEU A 200 19.02 7.57 -0.30
CA LEU A 200 18.57 6.18 -0.12
C LEU A 200 19.74 5.19 -0.21
N ALA A 201 20.65 5.40 -1.17
CA ALA A 201 21.84 4.58 -1.33
C ALA A 201 22.76 4.70 -0.12
N GLU A 202 23.06 5.92 0.34
CA GLU A 202 23.86 6.18 1.53
C GLU A 202 23.28 5.50 2.78
N ARG A 203 21.94 5.60 2.97
CA ARG A 203 21.23 4.93 4.09
C ARG A 203 21.39 3.41 4.04
N ALA A 204 21.24 2.80 2.87
CA ALA A 204 21.42 1.36 2.69
C ALA A 204 22.87 0.93 2.97
N VAL A 205 23.86 1.67 2.44
CA VAL A 205 25.29 1.40 2.66
C VAL A 205 25.65 1.49 4.14
N LYS A 206 25.27 2.58 4.84
CA LYS A 206 25.51 2.75 6.27
C LYS A 206 24.96 1.59 7.10
N LYS A 207 23.77 1.09 6.77
CA LYS A 207 23.17 -0.08 7.44
C LYS A 207 23.96 -1.36 7.17
N ALA A 208 24.37 -1.60 5.92
CA ALA A 208 25.19 -2.76 5.58
C ALA A 208 26.55 -2.73 6.30
N GLU A 209 27.18 -1.54 6.43
CA GLU A 209 28.44 -1.38 7.16
C GLU A 209 28.28 -1.61 8.66
N LEU A 210 27.26 -1.01 9.28
CA LEU A 210 26.99 -1.20 10.70
C LEU A 210 26.57 -2.64 11.02
N GLY A 211 25.95 -3.32 10.04
CA GLY A 211 25.47 -4.70 10.17
C GLY A 211 26.56 -5.78 10.05
N ARG A 212 27.82 -5.43 9.72
CA ARG A 212 28.91 -6.41 9.56
C ARG A 212 29.14 -7.22 10.83
N ASP A 213 29.46 -8.48 10.64
CA ASP A 213 29.74 -9.43 11.72
C ASP A 213 28.62 -9.46 12.78
N PRO A 214 27.37 -9.74 12.36
CA PRO A 214 26.22 -9.61 13.23
C PRO A 214 26.30 -10.59 14.41
N ALA A 215 26.05 -10.07 15.60
CA ALA A 215 26.06 -10.87 16.83
C ALA A 215 24.77 -11.69 16.96
N ASP A 216 24.88 -12.81 17.69
CA ASP A 216 23.72 -13.55 18.16
C ASP A 216 22.99 -12.77 19.26
N VAL A 217 21.66 -12.80 19.23
CA VAL A 217 20.80 -12.25 20.25
C VAL A 217 19.76 -13.30 20.61
N GLU A 218 19.56 -13.52 21.91
CA GLU A 218 18.59 -14.48 22.42
C GLU A 218 17.15 -14.02 22.09
N PRO A 219 16.26 -14.92 21.66
CA PRO A 219 14.85 -14.63 21.53
C PRO A 219 14.26 -14.12 22.85
N GLY A 220 13.27 -13.23 22.76
CA GLY A 220 12.67 -12.63 23.95
C GLY A 220 11.86 -11.38 23.62
N ALA A 221 11.46 -10.65 24.65
CA ALA A 221 10.80 -9.37 24.53
C ALA A 221 11.83 -8.24 24.59
N TYR A 222 11.76 -7.31 23.65
CA TYR A 222 12.68 -6.19 23.54
C TYR A 222 11.92 -4.87 23.36
N THR A 223 12.47 -3.78 23.84
CA THR A 223 12.14 -2.48 23.30
C THR A 223 12.71 -2.40 21.89
N VAL A 224 11.84 -2.10 20.91
CA VAL A 224 12.26 -1.98 19.52
C VAL A 224 11.97 -0.58 18.99
N ILE A 225 12.80 -0.12 18.07
CA ILE A 225 12.47 0.97 17.17
C ILE A 225 12.21 0.34 15.81
N LEU A 226 10.98 0.42 15.36
CA LEU A 226 10.57 0.00 14.03
C LEU A 226 10.72 1.20 13.10
N GLU A 227 11.58 1.09 12.09
CA GLU A 227 11.66 2.11 11.03
C GLU A 227 10.37 2.15 10.19
N PRO A 228 10.14 3.17 9.36
CA PRO A 228 8.89 3.35 8.62
C PRO A 228 8.43 2.12 7.85
N ALA A 229 9.32 1.38 7.17
CA ALA A 229 8.98 0.16 6.43
C ALA A 229 8.47 -0.96 7.36
N ALA A 230 9.07 -1.14 8.54
CA ALA A 230 8.60 -2.12 9.53
C ALA A 230 7.26 -1.71 10.14
N THR A 231 7.06 -0.42 10.44
CA THR A 231 5.77 0.12 10.92
C THR A 231 4.69 -0.06 9.86
N SER A 232 4.98 0.25 8.60
CA SER A 232 4.08 0.08 7.46
C SER A 232 3.61 -1.37 7.32
N THR A 233 4.48 -2.35 7.56
CA THR A 233 4.09 -3.77 7.58
C THR A 233 2.96 -4.02 8.58
N LEU A 234 3.07 -3.53 9.81
CA LEU A 234 2.00 -3.70 10.80
C LEU A 234 0.70 -3.02 10.37
N LEU A 235 0.78 -1.80 9.84
CA LEU A 235 -0.40 -1.05 9.37
C LEU A 235 -1.12 -1.77 8.23
N GLN A 236 -0.40 -2.29 7.24
CA GLN A 236 -0.99 -2.98 6.10
C GLN A 236 -1.69 -4.27 6.52
N PHE A 237 -1.13 -5.03 7.47
CA PHE A 237 -1.83 -6.18 8.04
C PHE A 237 -3.08 -5.77 8.81
N LEU A 238 -3.05 -4.70 9.58
CA LEU A 238 -4.25 -4.20 10.27
C LEU A 238 -5.32 -3.72 9.29
N ALA A 239 -4.93 -3.13 8.15
CA ALA A 239 -5.84 -2.80 7.06
C ALA A 239 -6.61 -4.03 6.58
N PHE A 240 -5.86 -5.08 6.25
CA PHE A 240 -6.41 -6.33 5.74
C PHE A 240 -7.27 -7.05 6.78
N LEU A 241 -6.84 -7.08 8.06
CA LEU A 241 -7.49 -7.84 9.11
C LEU A 241 -8.72 -7.16 9.71
N GLY A 242 -8.78 -5.80 9.71
CA GLY A 242 -9.82 -5.23 10.54
C GLY A 242 -10.33 -3.83 10.24
N PHE A 243 -9.71 -3.05 9.39
CA PHE A 243 -10.20 -1.72 9.07
C PHE A 243 -11.28 -1.69 7.98
N GLY A 244 -11.66 -2.83 7.40
CA GLY A 244 -12.72 -2.93 6.39
C GLY A 244 -14.09 -3.26 6.98
N GLY A 245 -15.15 -2.62 6.47
CA GLY A 245 -16.54 -2.78 6.92
C GLY A 245 -17.06 -4.21 6.84
N LYS A 246 -16.57 -5.02 5.89
CA LYS A 246 -16.98 -6.43 5.80
C LYS A 246 -16.48 -7.24 6.99
N ALA A 247 -15.18 -7.18 7.31
CA ALA A 247 -14.62 -7.85 8.47
C ALA A 247 -15.28 -7.38 9.78
N PHE A 248 -15.60 -6.07 9.85
CA PHE A 248 -16.30 -5.49 10.99
C PHE A 248 -17.70 -6.06 11.18
N LEU A 249 -18.52 -6.15 10.12
CA LEU A 249 -19.88 -6.71 10.16
C LEU A 249 -19.91 -8.20 10.46
N GLU A 250 -18.92 -8.94 9.99
CA GLU A 250 -18.77 -10.38 10.20
C GLU A 250 -18.17 -10.73 11.60
N GLY A 251 -17.83 -9.73 12.41
CA GLY A 251 -17.25 -9.95 13.74
C GLY A 251 -15.82 -10.47 13.74
N ARG A 252 -15.11 -10.40 12.62
CA ARG A 252 -13.70 -10.81 12.47
C ARG A 252 -12.71 -9.69 12.76
N SER A 253 -13.14 -8.45 12.63
CA SER A 253 -12.31 -7.27 12.88
C SER A 253 -11.98 -7.09 14.37
N PHE A 254 -10.75 -6.71 14.66
CA PHE A 254 -10.34 -6.26 16.00
C PHE A 254 -11.05 -4.97 16.43
N MET A 255 -11.70 -4.25 15.50
CA MET A 255 -12.51 -3.06 15.77
C MET A 255 -13.95 -3.41 16.22
N THR A 256 -14.42 -4.66 15.97
CA THR A 256 -15.80 -5.05 16.27
C THR A 256 -16.09 -4.96 17.77
N GLY A 257 -17.11 -4.17 18.11
CA GLY A 257 -17.50 -3.91 19.51
C GLY A 257 -16.55 -2.98 20.26
N LYS A 258 -15.58 -2.37 19.59
CA LYS A 258 -14.55 -1.51 20.20
C LYS A 258 -14.65 -0.03 19.80
N ILE A 259 -15.59 0.32 18.96
CA ILE A 259 -15.77 1.74 18.56
C ILE A 259 -16.04 2.59 19.80
N GLY A 260 -15.24 3.64 19.97
CA GLY A 260 -15.23 4.51 21.14
C GLY A 260 -14.30 4.06 22.27
N GLU A 261 -13.74 2.85 22.22
CA GLU A 261 -12.79 2.35 23.22
C GLU A 261 -11.34 2.71 22.85
N LYS A 262 -10.50 2.93 23.84
CA LYS A 262 -9.05 3.03 23.68
C LYS A 262 -8.47 1.61 23.47
N ILE A 263 -7.92 1.36 22.29
CA ILE A 263 -7.34 0.06 21.91
C ILE A 263 -5.85 0.13 21.55
N MET A 264 -5.29 1.32 21.44
CA MET A 264 -3.89 1.58 21.16
C MET A 264 -3.38 2.70 22.07
N GLU A 265 -2.07 2.99 22.01
CA GLU A 265 -1.51 4.11 22.79
C GLU A 265 -2.02 5.46 22.25
N GLN A 266 -2.21 6.44 23.14
CA GLN A 266 -2.76 7.76 22.79
C GLN A 266 -1.91 8.56 21.79
N LYS A 267 -0.65 8.19 21.58
CA LYS A 267 0.23 8.77 20.56
C LYS A 267 -0.13 8.31 19.14
N ILE A 268 -0.98 7.29 18.99
CA ILE A 268 -1.31 6.68 17.72
C ILE A 268 -2.60 7.27 17.16
N THR A 269 -2.48 7.90 16.00
CA THR A 269 -3.60 8.29 15.14
C THR A 269 -3.39 7.65 13.78
N ILE A 270 -4.39 6.90 13.31
CA ILE A 270 -4.37 6.20 12.02
C ILE A 270 -5.57 6.66 11.22
N VAL A 271 -5.32 7.08 9.98
CA VAL A 271 -6.35 7.49 9.03
C VAL A 271 -6.15 6.78 7.70
N ASP A 272 -7.19 6.65 6.90
CA ASP A 272 -7.08 6.46 5.48
C ASP A 272 -7.39 7.79 4.79
N ASP A 273 -6.45 8.29 3.97
CA ASP A 273 -6.59 9.58 3.31
C ASP A 273 -6.10 9.51 1.86
N PRO A 274 -6.96 9.04 0.94
CA PRO A 274 -6.59 8.85 -0.46
C PRO A 274 -6.34 10.16 -1.22
N ILE A 275 -6.78 11.29 -0.68
CA ILE A 275 -6.72 12.62 -1.31
C ILE A 275 -5.69 13.56 -0.67
N ALA A 276 -4.93 13.10 0.31
CA ALA A 276 -3.81 13.87 0.83
C ALA A 276 -2.79 14.17 -0.27
N SER A 277 -2.13 15.31 -0.17
CA SER A 277 -1.22 15.83 -1.22
C SER A 277 -0.04 14.91 -1.54
N ASP A 278 0.33 14.04 -0.60
CA ASP A 278 1.40 13.05 -0.68
C ASP A 278 0.88 11.60 -0.70
N ALA A 279 -0.44 11.40 -0.85
CA ALA A 279 -1.03 10.08 -0.99
C ALA A 279 -0.92 9.55 -2.43
N LEU A 280 -0.93 8.22 -2.57
CA LEU A 280 -0.97 7.55 -3.87
C LEU A 280 -2.40 7.22 -4.34
N GLY A 281 -3.42 7.69 -3.63
CA GLY A 281 -4.82 7.40 -3.86
C GLY A 281 -5.43 8.11 -5.06
N LEU A 282 -6.70 7.80 -5.31
CA LEU A 282 -7.56 8.40 -6.34
C LEU A 282 -8.70 9.18 -5.70
N PRO A 283 -9.31 10.15 -6.40
CA PRO A 283 -10.44 10.92 -5.87
C PRO A 283 -11.75 10.14 -5.84
N PHE A 284 -11.77 8.90 -6.29
CA PHE A 284 -12.90 7.99 -6.29
C PHE A 284 -12.43 6.54 -6.11
N ASP A 285 -13.30 5.71 -5.58
CA ASP A 285 -13.09 4.27 -5.49
C ASP A 285 -13.50 3.54 -6.79
N PHE A 286 -13.32 2.23 -6.82
CA PHE A 286 -13.63 1.43 -8.01
C PHE A 286 -15.12 1.09 -8.19
N GLU A 287 -15.98 1.60 -7.32
CA GLU A 287 -17.44 1.63 -7.52
C GLU A 287 -17.91 2.98 -8.06
N GLY A 288 -17.00 3.96 -8.21
CA GLY A 288 -17.27 5.33 -8.64
C GLY A 288 -17.81 6.23 -7.52
N THR A 289 -17.63 5.85 -6.27
CA THR A 289 -17.97 6.67 -5.11
C THR A 289 -16.81 7.64 -4.81
N PRO A 290 -17.08 8.93 -4.51
CA PRO A 290 -16.03 9.85 -4.10
C PRO A 290 -15.25 9.34 -2.90
N SER A 291 -13.94 9.34 -2.99
CA SER A 291 -13.06 8.96 -1.88
C SER A 291 -13.10 10.01 -0.77
N SER A 292 -13.07 9.55 0.46
CA SER A 292 -13.08 10.42 1.64
C SER A 292 -12.01 10.02 2.64
N ARG A 293 -11.53 11.01 3.40
CA ARG A 293 -10.66 10.75 4.55
C ARG A 293 -11.47 10.11 5.68
N VAL A 294 -11.00 8.98 6.19
CA VAL A 294 -11.60 8.24 7.30
C VAL A 294 -10.63 8.17 8.48
N VAL A 295 -11.06 8.63 9.64
CA VAL A 295 -10.30 8.45 10.88
C VAL A 295 -10.64 7.07 11.44
N LEU A 296 -9.65 6.17 11.43
CA LEU A 296 -9.78 4.79 11.91
C LEU A 296 -9.48 4.71 13.42
N ILE A 297 -8.35 5.29 13.80
CA ILE A 297 -7.91 5.42 15.20
C ILE A 297 -7.57 6.89 15.45
N ASP A 298 -8.10 7.47 16.53
CA ASP A 298 -7.81 8.83 16.97
C ASP A 298 -7.25 8.81 18.38
N LYS A 299 -5.97 9.12 18.53
CA LYS A 299 -5.28 9.10 19.81
C LYS A 299 -5.53 7.79 20.60
N GLY A 300 -5.35 6.68 19.90
CA GLY A 300 -5.53 5.34 20.42
C GLY A 300 -6.98 4.86 20.52
N VAL A 301 -7.97 5.71 20.26
CA VAL A 301 -9.39 5.37 20.32
C VAL A 301 -9.91 4.92 18.98
N ALA A 302 -10.53 3.75 18.92
CA ALA A 302 -11.21 3.23 17.74
C ALA A 302 -12.38 4.13 17.32
N LYS A 303 -12.40 4.62 16.06
CA LYS A 303 -13.42 5.56 15.59
C LYS A 303 -14.35 4.98 14.56
N ASP A 304 -13.83 4.44 13.48
CA ASP A 304 -14.62 3.88 12.39
C ASP A 304 -13.79 2.87 11.58
N VAL A 305 -14.42 2.29 10.57
CA VAL A 305 -13.80 1.46 9.53
C VAL A 305 -14.18 2.03 8.17
N VAL A 306 -13.53 1.60 7.09
CA VAL A 306 -13.88 2.04 5.74
C VAL A 306 -15.06 1.21 5.20
N TRP A 307 -15.87 1.83 4.33
CA TRP A 307 -17.11 1.26 3.80
C TRP A 307 -17.15 1.34 2.27
N ASP A 308 -17.46 0.21 1.60
CA ASP A 308 -17.95 0.20 0.24
C ASP A 308 -19.50 0.34 0.22
N ARG A 309 -20.09 0.40 -0.95
CA ARG A 309 -21.55 0.58 -1.08
C ARG A 309 -22.34 -0.60 -0.52
N THR A 310 -21.83 -1.82 -0.67
CA THR A 310 -22.51 -3.04 -0.19
C THR A 310 -22.50 -3.12 1.34
N THR A 311 -21.33 -2.94 1.96
CA THR A 311 -21.22 -3.01 3.42
C THR A 311 -21.85 -1.81 4.11
N ALA A 312 -21.76 -0.63 3.51
CA ALA A 312 -22.45 0.58 3.99
C ALA A 312 -23.98 0.39 4.02
N LYS A 313 -24.57 -0.14 2.94
CA LYS A 313 -26.02 -0.47 2.90
C LYS A 313 -26.42 -1.42 4.02
N LYS A 314 -25.64 -2.50 4.24
CA LYS A 314 -25.88 -3.45 5.33
C LYS A 314 -25.80 -2.81 6.72
N ALA A 315 -24.90 -1.86 6.89
CA ALA A 315 -24.72 -1.14 8.15
C ALA A 315 -25.69 0.05 8.35
N GLY A 316 -26.53 0.37 7.34
CA GLY A 316 -27.36 1.58 7.37
C GLY A 316 -26.55 2.87 7.35
N ARG A 317 -25.41 2.87 6.63
CA ARG A 317 -24.46 3.98 6.51
C ARG A 317 -24.24 4.38 5.05
N GLU A 318 -23.49 5.42 4.84
CA GLU A 318 -22.99 5.81 3.51
C GLU A 318 -21.62 5.18 3.25
N SER A 319 -21.32 4.91 1.97
CA SER A 319 -20.00 4.49 1.54
C SER A 319 -18.98 5.60 1.77
N THR A 320 -17.79 5.22 2.18
CA THR A 320 -16.66 6.14 2.37
C THR A 320 -15.76 6.24 1.13
N GLY A 321 -16.15 5.58 0.01
CA GLY A 321 -15.36 5.58 -1.22
C GLY A 321 -14.11 4.68 -1.10
N HIS A 322 -14.31 3.43 -0.63
CA HIS A 322 -13.24 2.44 -0.45
C HIS A 322 -13.58 1.09 -1.10
N GLY A 323 -14.46 1.12 -2.11
CA GLY A 323 -14.80 -0.07 -2.89
C GLY A 323 -13.61 -0.54 -3.73
N LEU A 324 -13.31 -1.84 -3.70
CA LEU A 324 -12.29 -2.47 -4.53
C LEU A 324 -12.83 -2.82 -5.93
N PRO A 325 -11.94 -3.06 -6.92
CA PRO A 325 -12.35 -3.47 -8.26
C PRO A 325 -13.21 -4.74 -8.22
N PRO A 326 -14.34 -4.79 -8.97
CA PRO A 326 -15.15 -5.99 -9.10
C PRO A 326 -14.44 -7.08 -9.96
N PRO A 327 -14.64 -8.39 -9.67
CA PRO A 327 -15.47 -8.94 -8.58
C PRO A 327 -14.72 -8.87 -7.25
N ASN A 328 -15.35 -8.25 -6.24
CA ASN A 328 -14.74 -8.08 -4.92
C ASN A 328 -15.42 -8.98 -3.87
N THR A 329 -14.65 -9.86 -3.25
CA THR A 329 -15.09 -10.74 -2.15
C THR A 329 -14.49 -10.34 -0.80
N MET A 330 -13.48 -9.46 -0.78
CA MET A 330 -12.80 -9.00 0.45
C MET A 330 -13.60 -7.93 1.20
N GLY A 331 -14.44 -7.17 0.48
CA GLY A 331 -15.07 -5.94 0.99
C GLY A 331 -14.15 -4.73 0.84
N PRO A 332 -14.48 -3.59 1.46
CA PRO A 332 -13.68 -2.38 1.39
C PRO A 332 -12.37 -2.55 2.15
N LEU A 333 -11.31 -1.92 1.63
CA LEU A 333 -10.01 -1.83 2.30
C LEU A 333 -9.48 -0.40 2.27
N PRO A 334 -8.83 0.07 3.35
CA PRO A 334 -8.10 1.32 3.33
C PRO A 334 -6.79 1.10 2.56
N LEU A 335 -6.66 1.75 1.40
CA LEU A 335 -5.50 1.60 0.50
C LEU A 335 -4.50 2.75 0.62
N ASN A 336 -4.80 3.75 1.46
CA ASN A 336 -3.98 4.95 1.64
C ASN A 336 -3.82 5.27 3.12
N LEU A 337 -3.40 4.23 3.86
CA LEU A 337 -3.20 4.33 5.29
C LEU A 337 -2.09 5.31 5.64
N ARG A 338 -2.35 6.08 6.69
CA ARG A 338 -1.39 7.00 7.29
C ARG A 338 -1.41 6.82 8.80
N MET A 339 -0.24 6.65 9.39
CA MET A 339 -0.03 6.94 10.80
C MET A 339 0.50 8.37 10.91
N GLU A 340 -0.16 9.20 11.68
CA GLU A 340 0.27 10.59 11.87
C GLU A 340 1.64 10.63 12.56
N PRO A 341 2.55 11.55 12.16
CA PRO A 341 3.86 11.68 12.79
C PRO A 341 3.76 12.18 14.23
N GLY A 342 4.77 11.88 15.01
CA GLY A 342 4.98 12.43 16.34
C GLY A 342 5.94 13.63 16.35
N ASP A 343 6.74 13.73 17.40
CA ASP A 343 7.61 14.88 17.68
C ASP A 343 9.08 14.50 17.92
N GLN A 344 9.46 13.24 17.69
CA GLN A 344 10.81 12.75 17.94
C GLN A 344 11.53 12.37 16.65
N SER A 345 12.76 12.82 16.44
CA SER A 345 13.57 12.26 15.37
C SER A 345 13.95 10.80 15.62
N LEU A 346 14.36 10.06 14.58
CA LEU A 346 14.83 8.69 14.75
C LEU A 346 16.00 8.60 15.75
N GLU A 347 16.93 9.56 15.71
CA GLU A 347 18.05 9.67 16.64
C GLU A 347 17.58 9.91 18.08
N GLN A 348 16.53 10.71 18.28
CA GLN A 348 15.95 10.92 19.61
C GLN A 348 15.27 9.66 20.13
N LEU A 349 14.57 8.89 19.27
CA LEU A 349 14.02 7.59 19.65
C LEU A 349 15.13 6.63 20.09
N VAL A 350 16.24 6.56 19.34
CA VAL A 350 17.42 5.77 19.70
C VAL A 350 18.02 6.26 21.02
N ALA A 351 18.29 7.57 21.15
CA ALA A 351 18.90 8.16 22.33
C ALA A 351 18.08 7.95 23.62
N SER A 352 16.75 7.84 23.50
CA SER A 352 15.84 7.55 24.61
C SER A 352 15.74 6.06 24.96
N THR A 353 16.47 5.18 24.28
CA THR A 353 16.41 3.72 24.46
C THR A 353 17.72 3.21 25.07
N ASP A 354 17.70 2.85 26.34
CA ASP A 354 18.87 2.34 27.05
C ASP A 354 19.35 1.01 26.46
N ARG A 355 18.43 0.06 26.27
CA ARG A 355 18.68 -1.23 25.65
C ARG A 355 17.51 -1.66 24.76
N GLY A 356 17.80 -2.00 23.51
CA GLY A 356 16.75 -2.37 22.55
C GLY A 356 17.31 -2.82 21.21
N LEU A 357 16.41 -2.86 20.22
CA LEU A 357 16.76 -3.17 18.84
C LEU A 357 16.16 -2.12 17.89
N LEU A 358 16.93 -1.71 16.88
CA LEU A 358 16.39 -1.02 15.72
C LEU A 358 16.14 -2.04 14.62
N VAL A 359 14.96 -2.02 14.01
CA VAL A 359 14.53 -2.93 12.95
C VAL A 359 14.21 -2.14 11.69
N THR A 360 14.95 -2.37 10.61
CA THR A 360 14.76 -1.68 9.33
C THR A 360 13.46 -2.09 8.66
N ARG A 361 13.24 -3.38 8.46
CA ARG A 361 12.00 -3.91 7.87
C ARG A 361 11.71 -5.34 8.31
N PHE A 362 10.48 -5.78 8.05
CA PHE A 362 10.08 -7.16 8.18
C PHE A 362 10.04 -7.87 6.82
N HIS A 363 10.16 -9.18 6.84
CA HIS A 363 10.14 -10.02 5.65
C HIS A 363 9.40 -11.34 5.93
N TYR A 364 8.78 -11.92 4.90
CA TYR A 364 7.95 -13.12 5.05
C TYR A 364 6.91 -12.99 6.17
N SER A 365 6.36 -11.79 6.31
CA SER A 365 5.30 -11.56 7.28
C SER A 365 4.01 -12.26 6.87
N ASN A 366 3.32 -12.87 7.83
CA ASN A 366 2.07 -13.57 7.60
C ASN A 366 1.17 -13.54 8.83
N VAL A 367 -0.11 -13.86 8.65
CA VAL A 367 -1.11 -13.92 9.72
C VAL A 367 -1.08 -15.30 10.40
N VAL A 368 -0.99 -15.31 11.72
CA VAL A 368 -1.12 -16.49 12.57
C VAL A 368 -2.54 -16.60 13.12
N SER A 369 -3.12 -15.48 13.57
CA SER A 369 -4.49 -15.39 14.06
C SER A 369 -5.11 -14.09 13.59
N GLU A 370 -6.14 -14.17 12.74
CA GLU A 370 -6.82 -12.98 12.20
C GLU A 370 -7.48 -12.16 13.30
N LYS A 371 -8.32 -12.82 14.12
CA LYS A 371 -9.11 -12.15 15.16
C LYS A 371 -8.26 -11.49 16.24
N GLU A 372 -7.14 -12.11 16.57
CA GLU A 372 -6.20 -11.61 17.58
C GLU A 372 -5.12 -10.73 16.98
N THR A 373 -5.14 -10.49 15.66
CA THR A 373 -4.12 -9.73 14.93
C THR A 373 -2.69 -10.21 15.19
N VAL A 374 -2.51 -11.54 15.39
CA VAL A 374 -1.17 -12.10 15.60
C VAL A 374 -0.49 -12.33 14.28
N LEU A 375 0.65 -11.71 14.11
CA LEU A 375 1.51 -11.78 12.95
C LEU A 375 2.81 -12.52 13.27
N THR A 376 3.38 -13.18 12.29
CA THR A 376 4.75 -13.70 12.32
C THR A 376 5.53 -13.21 11.12
N GLY A 377 6.83 -13.12 11.24
CA GLY A 377 7.74 -12.70 10.19
C GLY A 377 9.16 -12.70 10.70
N MET A 378 10.07 -12.15 9.92
CA MET A 378 11.49 -12.01 10.28
C MET A 378 11.94 -10.57 10.10
N THR A 379 12.87 -10.12 10.92
CA THR A 379 13.63 -8.89 10.65
C THR A 379 14.52 -9.11 9.43
N ARG A 380 14.81 -8.05 8.67
CA ARG A 380 15.67 -8.15 7.49
C ARG A 380 16.36 -6.84 7.15
N ASP A 381 17.52 -6.96 6.51
CA ASP A 381 18.31 -5.88 5.91
C ASP A 381 18.64 -4.73 6.88
N GLY A 382 19.01 -5.12 8.10
CA GLY A 382 19.40 -4.22 9.17
C GLY A 382 18.56 -4.44 10.44
N THR A 383 19.13 -5.21 11.35
CA THR A 383 18.68 -5.30 12.74
C THR A 383 19.88 -4.93 13.61
N PHE A 384 19.72 -3.94 14.48
CA PHE A 384 20.84 -3.37 15.22
C PHE A 384 20.54 -3.32 16.71
N ALA A 385 21.52 -3.70 17.52
CA ALA A 385 21.45 -3.52 18.97
C ALA A 385 21.55 -2.03 19.31
N ILE A 386 20.71 -1.60 20.26
CA ILE A 386 20.82 -0.29 20.91
C ILE A 386 21.35 -0.53 22.31
N GLU A 387 22.45 0.14 22.66
CA GLU A 387 23.09 0.10 23.96
C GLU A 387 23.40 1.55 24.40
N ASP A 388 22.98 1.93 25.58
CA ASP A 388 23.18 3.28 26.16
C ASP A 388 22.75 4.42 25.21
N GLY A 389 21.60 4.25 24.56
CA GLY A 389 21.07 5.26 23.63
C GLY A 389 21.79 5.38 22.30
N LYS A 390 22.57 4.37 21.87
CA LYS A 390 23.32 4.40 20.61
C LYS A 390 23.18 3.08 19.87
N LEU A 391 23.22 3.14 18.54
CA LEU A 391 23.38 1.95 17.71
C LEU A 391 24.78 1.37 17.93
N ALA A 392 24.86 0.15 18.42
CA ALA A 392 26.13 -0.48 18.83
C ALA A 392 26.70 -1.40 17.77
N ARG A 393 25.90 -2.35 17.25
CA ARG A 393 26.33 -3.36 16.27
C ARG A 393 25.14 -4.01 15.57
N GLY A 394 25.38 -4.64 14.43
CA GLY A 394 24.42 -5.53 13.78
C GLY A 394 24.11 -6.77 14.63
N VAL A 395 22.90 -7.26 14.54
CA VAL A 395 22.48 -8.55 15.09
C VAL A 395 21.85 -9.40 13.99
N LYS A 396 21.95 -10.72 14.13
CA LYS A 396 21.33 -11.67 13.22
C LYS A 396 19.82 -11.48 13.22
N ASN A 397 19.20 -11.79 12.08
CA ASN A 397 17.75 -11.66 11.95
C ASN A 397 17.02 -12.50 12.99
N LEU A 398 15.91 -11.97 13.46
CA LEU A 398 15.04 -12.59 14.45
C LEU A 398 13.66 -12.84 13.86
N ARG A 399 13.05 -13.99 14.18
CA ARG A 399 11.65 -14.22 13.92
C ARG A 399 10.81 -13.61 15.02
N PHE A 400 9.80 -12.85 14.64
CA PHE A 400 8.80 -12.35 15.58
C PHE A 400 7.50 -13.16 15.48
N THR A 401 6.74 -13.19 16.58
CA THR A 401 5.34 -13.57 16.66
C THR A 401 4.68 -12.60 17.62
N GLN A 402 3.94 -11.66 17.07
CA GLN A 402 3.45 -10.47 17.80
C GLN A 402 2.00 -10.18 17.46
N ASN A 403 1.20 -9.85 18.48
CA ASN A 403 -0.09 -9.21 18.28
C ASN A 403 0.14 -7.75 17.87
N ALA A 404 -0.35 -7.35 16.69
CA ALA A 404 -0.10 -6.02 16.14
C ALA A 404 -0.81 -4.91 16.94
N VAL A 405 -2.03 -5.15 17.44
CA VAL A 405 -2.76 -4.19 18.29
C VAL A 405 -2.05 -4.03 19.63
N GLU A 406 -1.56 -5.12 20.24
CA GLU A 406 -0.76 -5.08 21.48
C GLU A 406 0.54 -4.27 21.26
N ALA A 407 1.22 -4.48 20.13
CA ALA A 407 2.42 -3.70 19.80
C ALA A 407 2.11 -2.19 19.75
N LEU A 408 1.03 -1.80 19.07
CA LEU A 408 0.60 -0.39 19.01
C LEU A 408 0.04 0.15 20.35
N SER A 409 -0.35 -0.71 21.29
CA SER A 409 -0.69 -0.31 22.66
C SER A 409 0.54 -0.05 23.52
N ASN A 410 1.70 -0.58 23.13
CA ASN A 410 2.97 -0.46 23.83
C ASN A 410 3.90 0.60 23.22
N VAL A 411 3.39 1.49 22.38
CA VAL A 411 4.20 2.55 21.75
C VAL A 411 4.59 3.60 22.77
N GLU A 412 5.88 3.89 22.88
CA GLU A 412 6.44 4.91 23.78
C GLU A 412 6.81 6.20 23.07
N GLY A 413 7.17 6.11 21.78
CA GLY A 413 7.58 7.25 20.95
C GLY A 413 7.14 7.07 19.50
N VAL A 414 6.91 8.19 18.81
CA VAL A 414 6.52 8.24 17.39
C VAL A 414 7.42 9.24 16.69
N GLY A 415 7.97 8.83 15.54
CA GLY A 415 8.87 9.65 14.72
C GLY A 415 8.19 10.87 14.11
N ASP A 416 8.95 11.91 13.87
CA ASP A 416 8.50 13.18 13.30
C ASP A 416 8.42 13.17 11.76
N THR A 417 9.01 12.16 11.13
CA THR A 417 9.02 11.98 9.68
C THR A 417 8.31 10.69 9.27
N THR A 418 7.68 10.71 8.09
CA THR A 418 6.95 9.56 7.56
C THR A 418 7.47 9.19 6.18
N GLU A 419 7.49 7.90 5.87
CA GLU A 419 7.84 7.37 4.54
C GLU A 419 6.70 6.48 4.02
N THR A 420 6.55 6.42 2.69
CA THR A 420 5.56 5.58 2.03
C THR A 420 6.18 4.23 1.67
N SER A 421 5.49 3.14 2.00
CA SER A 421 5.81 1.78 1.59
C SER A 421 4.64 1.15 0.83
N THR A 422 4.96 0.40 -0.23
CA THR A 422 3.97 -0.32 -1.07
C THR A 422 4.26 -1.82 -1.13
N GLU A 423 5.07 -2.36 -0.22
CA GLU A 423 5.71 -3.70 -0.33
C GLU A 423 4.74 -4.89 -0.22
N LEU A 424 3.60 -4.77 0.49
CA LEU A 424 2.82 -5.97 0.86
C LEU A 424 1.48 -6.13 0.13
N PHE A 425 0.66 -5.11 0.08
CA PHE A 425 -0.71 -5.19 -0.46
C PHE A 425 -0.96 -4.09 -1.47
N PHE A 426 -2.15 -4.11 -2.07
CA PHE A 426 -2.57 -3.04 -2.95
C PHE A 426 -2.61 -1.70 -2.20
N GLY A 427 -2.18 -0.64 -2.87
CA GLY A 427 -2.11 0.69 -2.28
C GLY A 427 -0.79 0.97 -1.57
N GLY A 428 -0.78 1.96 -0.71
CA GLY A 428 0.39 2.36 0.06
C GLY A 428 0.05 2.66 1.52
N SER A 429 1.04 2.55 2.37
CA SER A 429 0.94 3.05 3.74
C SER A 429 2.07 4.03 4.02
N ARG A 430 1.74 5.14 4.66
CA ARG A 430 2.69 6.15 5.07
C ARG A 430 2.82 6.10 6.59
N ALA A 431 4.01 5.83 7.08
CA ALA A 431 4.24 5.59 8.49
C ALA A 431 5.51 6.29 9.00
N PRO A 432 5.53 6.73 10.25
CA PRO A 432 6.74 7.14 10.96
C PRO A 432 7.48 5.92 11.53
N ALA A 433 8.70 6.14 12.01
CA ALA A 433 9.33 5.21 12.93
C ALA A 433 8.55 5.21 14.27
N ILE A 434 8.50 4.06 14.95
CA ILE A 434 7.88 3.96 16.28
C ILE A 434 8.78 3.22 17.26
N LYS A 435 8.81 3.69 18.51
CA LYS A 435 9.42 2.96 19.63
C LYS A 435 8.36 2.16 20.36
N VAL A 436 8.53 0.84 20.42
CA VAL A 436 7.59 -0.12 21.00
C VAL A 436 8.29 -0.94 22.05
N ARG A 437 7.74 -0.99 23.28
CA ARG A 437 8.24 -1.88 24.33
C ARG A 437 7.65 -3.28 24.20
N ASP A 438 8.34 -4.26 24.79
CA ASP A 438 7.88 -5.65 24.91
C ASP A 438 7.49 -6.32 23.56
N PHE A 439 8.18 -5.95 22.47
CA PHE A 439 8.00 -6.61 21.17
C PHE A 439 8.65 -8.00 21.20
N LYS A 440 7.90 -9.02 20.80
CA LYS A 440 8.25 -10.43 21.03
C LYS A 440 8.94 -11.07 19.82
N PHE A 441 10.17 -11.49 20.01
CA PHE A 441 10.89 -12.35 19.09
C PHE A 441 10.85 -13.80 19.57
N SER A 442 10.39 -14.70 18.72
CA SER A 442 10.13 -16.11 19.07
C SER A 442 11.27 -17.07 18.77
N SER A 443 12.18 -16.71 17.86
CA SER A 443 13.38 -17.48 17.56
C SER A 443 14.45 -16.62 16.87
N ALA A 444 15.72 -17.02 17.03
CA ALA A 444 16.83 -16.52 16.22
C ALA A 444 16.86 -17.24 14.86
N THR A 445 17.48 -16.60 13.86
CA THR A 445 17.80 -17.21 12.57
C THR A 445 19.30 -17.57 12.52
N THR A 446 19.65 -18.42 11.56
CA THR A 446 21.08 -18.76 11.31
C THR A 446 21.78 -17.76 10.39
N HIS A 447 21.04 -16.77 9.88
CA HIS A 447 21.50 -15.80 8.88
C HIS A 447 21.22 -14.38 9.29
#